data_24c633adb6f89748c75938c0e2ba9831
#
_entry.id   24c633adb6f89748c75938c0e2ba9831
#
_cell.length_a   1.000
_cell.length_b   1.000
_cell.length_c   1.000
_cell.angle_alpha   90.00
_cell.angle_beta   90.00
_cell.angle_gamma   90.00
#
_symmetry.space_group_name_H-M   'P 1'
#
loop_
_entity.id
_entity.type
_entity.pdbx_description
1 polymer ?
#
loop_
_entity_poly.entity_id
_entity_poly.type
_entity_poly.pdbx_seq_one_letter_code
_entity_poly.pdbx_strand_id
1 'polypeptide(L)'
;MNREELTLLNIGEDLDSLMNLDPRGYGVCRILYEGSRKYTGEPISTHAAKGLVKNIVSGEKVFILTGFVLLPWEEAETDGIISSTVFARFLIKA
;
A
#
# COMPACT_ATOMS: atom_id res chain seq x y z
N MET A 1 7.13 -11.22 21.57
CA MET A 1 6.64 -9.99 20.91
C MET A 1 6.33 -8.95 21.96
N ASN A 2 6.91 -7.78 21.86
CA ASN A 2 6.64 -6.70 22.79
C ASN A 2 5.36 -5.94 22.41
N ARG A 3 4.95 -4.99 23.26
CA ARG A 3 3.71 -4.23 23.07
C ARG A 3 3.74 -3.39 21.78
N GLU A 4 4.87 -2.80 21.47
CA GLU A 4 5.04 -1.98 20.28
C GLU A 4 4.91 -2.82 19.00
N GLU A 5 5.59 -3.94 18.96
CA GLU A 5 5.49 -4.88 17.85
C GLU A 5 4.06 -5.39 17.63
N LEU A 6 3.37 -5.71 18.73
CA LEU A 6 2.00 -6.15 18.64
C LEU A 6 1.06 -5.06 18.14
N THR A 7 1.30 -3.82 18.55
CA THR A 7 0.52 -2.67 18.08
C THR A 7 0.73 -2.48 16.57
N LEU A 8 1.96 -2.53 16.10
CA LEU A 8 2.27 -2.40 14.67
C LEU A 8 1.65 -3.54 13.85
N LEU A 9 1.68 -4.75 14.38
CA LEU A 9 1.04 -5.89 13.73
C LEU A 9 -0.46 -5.67 13.61
N ASN A 10 -1.12 -5.24 14.67
CA ASN A 10 -2.56 -5.00 14.66
C ASN A 10 -2.97 -3.89 13.71
N ILE A 11 -2.20 -2.81 13.66
CA ILE A 11 -2.44 -1.73 12.69
C ILE A 11 -2.32 -2.25 11.26
N GLY A 12 -1.30 -3.04 10.99
CA GLY A 12 -1.11 -3.64 9.67
C GLY A 12 -2.26 -4.58 9.29
N GLU A 13 -2.72 -5.40 10.22
CA GLU A 13 -3.87 -6.29 9.99
C GLU A 13 -5.14 -5.50 9.65
N ASP A 14 -5.39 -4.42 10.38
CA ASP A 14 -6.56 -3.59 10.16
C ASP A 14 -6.49 -2.86 8.81
N LEU A 15 -5.33 -2.33 8.46
CA LEU A 15 -5.13 -1.67 7.17
C LEU A 15 -5.28 -2.66 6.02
N ASP A 16 -4.70 -3.84 6.14
CA ASP A 16 -4.83 -4.87 5.12
C ASP A 16 -6.28 -5.28 4.92
N SER A 17 -7.01 -5.45 6.03
CA SER A 17 -8.43 -5.80 5.97
C SER A 17 -9.25 -4.72 5.26
N LEU A 18 -8.95 -3.47 5.51
CA LEU A 18 -9.63 -2.35 4.89
C LEU A 18 -9.31 -2.26 3.38
N MET A 19 -8.06 -2.44 3.00
CA MET A 19 -7.65 -2.39 1.61
C MET A 19 -8.05 -3.61 0.80
N ASN A 20 -8.24 -4.75 1.47
CA ASN A 20 -8.61 -6.01 0.81
C ASN A 20 -10.12 -6.21 0.73
N LEU A 21 -10.88 -5.15 0.81
CA LEU A 21 -12.31 -5.22 0.55
C LEU A 21 -12.54 -5.57 -0.92
N ASP A 22 -13.40 -6.55 -1.15
CA ASP A 22 -13.77 -6.94 -2.49
C ASP A 22 -15.25 -6.58 -2.72
N PRO A 23 -15.55 -5.31 -3.02
CA PRO A 23 -16.93 -4.84 -3.12
C PRO A 23 -17.73 -5.52 -4.24
N ARG A 24 -17.05 -6.08 -5.23
CA ARG A 24 -17.71 -6.83 -6.31
C ARG A 24 -17.94 -8.29 -5.98
N GLY A 25 -17.27 -8.81 -4.95
CA GLY A 25 -17.45 -10.16 -4.47
C GLY A 25 -16.95 -11.27 -5.39
N TYR A 26 -16.00 -10.98 -6.27
CA TYR A 26 -15.46 -11.99 -7.19
C TYR A 26 -14.45 -12.94 -6.54
N GLY A 27 -13.94 -12.60 -5.36
CA GLY A 27 -13.01 -13.44 -4.62
C GLY A 27 -11.56 -13.40 -5.10
N VAL A 28 -11.26 -12.69 -6.17
CA VAL A 28 -9.89 -12.60 -6.72
C VAL A 28 -8.95 -11.89 -5.75
N CYS A 29 -9.41 -10.80 -5.14
CA CYS A 29 -8.60 -10.04 -4.18
C CYS A 29 -8.20 -10.90 -3.00
N ARG A 30 -9.12 -11.74 -2.52
CA ARG A 30 -8.85 -12.65 -1.40
C ARG A 30 -7.75 -13.64 -1.73
N ILE A 31 -7.83 -14.25 -2.90
CA ILE A 31 -6.85 -15.24 -3.35
C ILE A 31 -5.47 -14.60 -3.50
N LEU A 32 -5.41 -13.45 -4.14
CA LEU A 32 -4.17 -12.71 -4.33
C LEU A 32 -3.58 -12.25 -3.00
N TYR A 33 -4.43 -11.79 -2.10
CA TYR A 33 -4.00 -11.38 -0.77
C TYR A 33 -3.41 -12.53 0.03
N GLU A 34 -4.09 -13.67 0.05
CA GLU A 34 -3.61 -14.84 0.78
C GLU A 34 -2.24 -15.29 0.29
N GLY A 35 -2.03 -15.31 -1.02
CA GLY A 35 -0.73 -15.64 -1.60
C GLY A 35 0.35 -14.63 -1.23
N SER A 36 0.05 -13.35 -1.34
CA SER A 36 0.99 -12.29 -1.00
C SER A 36 1.32 -12.28 0.49
N ARG A 37 0.31 -12.45 1.35
CA ARG A 37 0.48 -12.51 2.79
C ARG A 37 1.36 -13.68 3.21
N LYS A 38 1.19 -14.82 2.59
CA LYS A 38 2.02 -15.99 2.83
C LYS A 38 3.47 -15.74 2.45
N TYR A 39 3.68 -15.04 1.35
CA TYR A 39 5.01 -14.67 0.88
C TYR A 39 5.70 -13.69 1.84
N THR A 40 5.02 -12.67 2.30
CA THR A 40 5.61 -11.65 3.20
C THR A 40 5.75 -12.14 4.64
N GLY A 41 4.93 -13.08 5.09
CA GLY A 41 4.93 -13.58 6.46
C GLY A 41 4.37 -12.61 7.50
N GLU A 42 3.92 -11.44 7.07
CA GLU A 42 3.35 -10.39 7.91
C GLU A 42 2.35 -9.58 7.10
N PRO A 43 1.54 -8.71 7.72
CA PRO A 43 0.62 -7.86 6.95
C PRO A 43 1.35 -7.12 5.85
N ILE A 44 0.76 -7.09 4.66
CA ILE A 44 1.39 -6.47 3.49
C ILE A 44 1.67 -4.99 3.75
N SER A 45 0.76 -4.28 4.40
CA SER A 45 0.95 -2.87 4.79
C SER A 45 2.15 -2.70 5.72
N THR A 46 2.30 -3.58 6.70
CA THR A 46 3.43 -3.57 7.62
C THR A 46 4.74 -3.81 6.87
N HIS A 47 4.74 -4.80 6.00
CA HIS A 47 5.92 -5.15 5.20
C HIS A 47 6.35 -3.99 4.30
N ALA A 48 5.39 -3.35 3.63
CA ALA A 48 5.65 -2.19 2.77
C ALA A 48 6.21 -1.01 3.58
N ALA A 49 5.60 -0.71 4.73
CA ALA A 49 6.04 0.38 5.58
C ALA A 49 7.46 0.15 6.12
N LYS A 50 7.77 -1.05 6.58
CA LYS A 50 9.12 -1.41 7.02
C LYS A 50 10.13 -1.26 5.91
N GLY A 51 9.80 -1.72 4.70
CA GLY A 51 10.66 -1.58 3.54
C GLY A 51 10.93 -0.12 3.19
N LEU A 52 9.91 0.71 3.25
CA LEU A 52 10.02 2.14 2.98
C LEU A 52 10.94 2.83 4.00
N VAL A 53 10.69 2.59 5.28
CA VAL A 53 11.48 3.20 6.36
C VAL A 53 12.94 2.74 6.33
N LYS A 54 13.16 1.46 6.03
CA LYS A 54 14.51 0.88 5.98
C LYS A 54 15.32 1.39 4.80
N ASN A 55 14.69 1.57 3.64
CA ASN A 55 15.41 1.79 2.38
C ASN A 55 15.48 3.25 1.92
N ILE A 56 14.70 4.14 2.51
CA ILE A 56 14.67 5.55 2.12
C ILE A 56 15.29 6.40 3.22
N VAL A 57 16.29 7.19 2.84
CA VAL A 57 16.97 8.13 3.74
C VAL A 57 16.62 9.55 3.33
N SER A 58 16.65 10.48 4.27
CA SER A 58 16.42 11.89 4.01
C SER A 58 17.33 12.42 2.90
N GLY A 59 16.78 13.13 1.96
CA GLY A 59 17.50 13.68 0.81
C GLY A 59 17.56 12.77 -0.41
N GLU A 60 17.11 11.52 -0.30
CA GLU A 60 17.04 10.62 -1.44
C GLU A 60 15.86 10.96 -2.36
N LYS A 61 15.99 10.56 -3.62
CA LYS A 61 14.94 10.73 -4.62
C LYS A 61 14.02 9.53 -4.62
N VAL A 62 12.72 9.79 -4.66
CA VAL A 62 11.69 8.78 -4.77
C VAL A 62 10.89 9.03 -6.05
N PHE A 63 10.76 8.00 -6.88
CA PHE A 63 9.98 8.08 -8.10
C PHE A 63 8.63 7.40 -7.90
N ILE A 64 7.56 8.12 -8.19
CA ILE A 64 6.20 7.59 -8.11
C ILE A 64 5.68 7.44 -9.54
N LEU A 65 5.42 6.19 -9.93
CA LEU A 65 4.93 5.89 -11.26
C LEU A 65 3.42 5.68 -11.21
N THR A 66 2.70 6.46 -11.99
CA THR A 66 1.27 6.35 -12.17
C THR A 66 0.95 6.66 -13.62
N GLY A 67 -0.29 6.55 -14.04
CA GLY A 67 -0.64 6.87 -15.42
C GLY A 67 -1.48 5.79 -16.06
N PHE A 68 -2.16 5.01 -15.24
CA PHE A 68 -3.13 4.05 -15.74
C PHE A 68 -4.23 4.81 -16.48
N VAL A 69 -4.37 4.55 -17.77
CA VAL A 69 -5.32 5.25 -18.62
C VAL A 69 -6.55 4.38 -18.84
N LEU A 70 -7.72 4.94 -18.57
CA LEU A 70 -8.99 4.25 -18.75
C LEU A 70 -9.48 4.40 -20.19
N LEU A 71 -9.71 3.27 -20.85
CA LEU A 71 -10.35 3.23 -22.15
C LEU A 71 -11.87 3.08 -21.95
N PRO A 72 -12.73 3.72 -22.76
CA PRO A 72 -12.41 4.47 -23.98
C PRO A 72 -12.14 5.96 -23.81
N TRP A 73 -12.10 6.45 -22.57
CA TRP A 73 -11.99 7.89 -22.30
C TRP A 73 -10.59 8.46 -22.50
N GLU A 74 -9.57 7.62 -22.55
CA GLU A 74 -8.17 8.02 -22.68
C GLU A 74 -7.72 9.03 -21.62
N GLU A 75 -8.32 8.95 -20.43
CA GLU A 75 -8.00 9.81 -19.29
C GLU A 75 -7.34 9.02 -18.18
N ALA A 76 -6.47 9.69 -17.44
CA ALA A 76 -5.80 9.07 -16.31
C ALA A 76 -6.79 8.71 -15.20
N GLU A 77 -6.55 7.58 -14.55
CA GLU A 77 -7.34 7.14 -13.41
C GLU A 77 -7.22 8.13 -12.25
N THR A 78 -8.35 8.54 -11.69
CA THR A 78 -8.42 9.60 -10.68
C THR A 78 -7.70 9.21 -9.39
N ASP A 79 -7.87 7.98 -8.94
CA ASP A 79 -7.26 7.50 -7.69
C ASP A 79 -5.72 7.50 -7.76
N GLY A 80 -5.13 7.17 -8.90
CA GLY A 80 -3.69 7.23 -9.09
C GLY A 80 -3.16 8.66 -8.94
N ILE A 81 -3.85 9.64 -9.49
CA ILE A 81 -3.47 11.05 -9.40
C ILE A 81 -3.54 11.53 -7.96
N ILE A 82 -4.65 11.29 -7.28
CA ILE A 82 -4.90 11.75 -5.91
C ILE A 82 -3.94 11.07 -4.93
N SER A 83 -3.84 9.75 -4.99
CA SER A 83 -2.99 8.97 -4.09
C SER A 83 -1.52 9.33 -4.22
N SER A 84 -1.03 9.50 -5.45
CA SER A 84 0.36 9.88 -5.70
C SER A 84 0.67 11.23 -5.11
N THR A 85 -0.22 12.19 -5.26
CA THR A 85 -0.04 13.55 -4.75
C THR A 85 0.02 13.56 -3.21
N VAL A 86 -0.90 12.85 -2.57
CA VAL A 86 -0.94 12.76 -1.10
C VAL A 86 0.30 12.05 -0.57
N PHE A 87 0.69 10.96 -1.19
CA PHE A 87 1.85 10.18 -0.77
C PHE A 87 3.14 10.96 -0.94
N ALA A 88 3.31 11.67 -2.07
CA ALA A 88 4.47 12.52 -2.31
C ALA A 88 4.58 13.60 -1.25
N ARG A 89 3.47 14.24 -0.90
CA ARG A 89 3.44 15.26 0.15
C ARG A 89 3.83 14.71 1.51
N PHE A 90 3.37 13.52 1.84
CA PHE A 90 3.76 12.83 3.06
C PHE A 90 5.27 12.58 3.09
N LEU A 91 5.84 12.05 2.02
CA LEU A 91 7.28 11.76 1.93
C LEU A 91 8.14 13.02 2.07
N ILE A 92 7.70 14.14 1.50
CA ILE A 92 8.44 15.41 1.62
C ILE A 92 8.49 15.89 3.06
N LYS A 93 7.42 15.67 3.81
CA LYS A 93 7.32 16.11 5.21
C LYS A 93 7.91 15.12 6.23
N ALA A 94 7.99 13.88 5.85
CA ALA A 94 8.58 12.87 6.71
C ALA A 94 10.10 12.91 6.62
#